data_e46d199502ea59b647bb1f22eae23f03
#
_entry.id   e46d199502ea59b647bb1f22eae23f03
#
_cell.length_a   1.000
_cell.length_b   1.000
_cell.length_c   1.000
_cell.angle_alpha   90.00
_cell.angle_beta   90.00
_cell.angle_gamma   90.00
#
_symmetry.space_group_name_H-M   'P 1'
#
loop_
_entity.id
_entity.type
_entity.pdbx_description
1 polymer ?
#
loop_
_entity_poly.entity_id
_entity_poly.type
_entity_poly.pdbx_seq_one_letter_code
_entity_poly.pdbx_strand_id
1 'polypeptide(L)'
;MAKPVVAIVGRPNVGKSTLFNKLTGTRLAIVDNTPGVTRDRLFGDCEWLGHSMLLVDTGGIEPYSNDIILSQMRRQAQLAIDSANVIILVTDLRDGVVATDEEVATMLQKSGKPIVLAVNKCDSLGAPPPELYEFYNLGLGDPIPVSSVHGHGTGDLLDEVLKHLPEEYLVEDKDEDDYIKVAVIGKPNVGKSSLVNKIIGEDRMIVSNIAGTTRDATDSFVENKYGKFMFIDTAGLRRKSKVDDAVEKYSVLRTDMAVERANVCVIMIDALEGFTEQDSKVAGRALEQGKGCIIAVNKWDAYAKDGKTMDSYRKQLMKDFSFMSFAPIIFISAKTGQRVERLYELINFVDTQNAMRIKTGQLNEILAAATLRVQPPTDKGKRLKIFYMTQASTRPPTFVCFVNSAELFHYSYQRYIENQIREVYGLEGTPVRFVIRERDEKSRH
;
A
#
# COMPACT_ATOMS: atom_id res chain seq x y z
N MET A 1 -5.31 8.84 -9.12
CA MET A 1 -4.87 9.91 -8.20
C MET A 1 -4.04 9.34 -7.07
N ALA A 2 -2.98 10.02 -6.67
CA ALA A 2 -2.36 9.73 -5.38
C ALA A 2 -3.35 10.14 -4.29
N LYS A 3 -3.70 9.21 -3.40
CA LYS A 3 -4.56 9.54 -2.27
C LYS A 3 -3.81 10.47 -1.32
N PRO A 4 -4.44 11.54 -0.79
CA PRO A 4 -3.83 12.34 0.25
C PRO A 4 -3.59 11.47 1.49
N VAL A 5 -2.47 11.71 2.14
CA VAL A 5 -2.07 10.97 3.35
C VAL A 5 -2.49 11.76 4.58
N VAL A 6 -3.25 11.13 5.47
CA VAL A 6 -3.68 11.71 6.74
C VAL A 6 -3.08 10.88 7.87
N ALA A 7 -2.18 11.47 8.65
CA ALA A 7 -1.52 10.78 9.76
C ALA A 7 -2.25 11.02 11.09
N ILE A 8 -2.44 9.96 11.86
CA ILE A 8 -3.04 10.01 13.19
C ILE A 8 -1.91 9.96 14.22
N VAL A 9 -1.74 11.03 14.98
CA VAL A 9 -0.70 11.22 16.01
C VAL A 9 -1.35 11.42 17.39
N GLY A 10 -0.68 11.07 18.43
CA GLY A 10 -1.11 11.30 19.80
C GLY A 10 -0.43 10.35 20.78
N ARG A 11 -0.54 10.62 22.08
CA ARG A 11 0.03 9.79 23.12
C ARG A 11 -0.57 8.36 23.18
N PRO A 12 0.06 7.41 23.84
CA PRO A 12 -0.50 6.08 24.06
C PRO A 12 -1.88 6.16 24.75
N ASN A 13 -2.76 5.22 24.40
CA ASN A 13 -4.08 5.02 25.04
C ASN A 13 -5.14 6.12 24.81
N VAL A 14 -4.87 7.15 24.00
CA VAL A 14 -5.90 8.15 23.61
C VAL A 14 -6.93 7.60 22.62
N GLY A 15 -6.71 6.40 22.07
CA GLY A 15 -7.64 5.72 21.16
C GLY A 15 -7.34 5.91 19.68
N LYS A 16 -6.08 6.20 19.29
CA LYS A 16 -5.66 6.35 17.87
C LYS A 16 -6.06 5.16 17.00
N SER A 17 -5.67 3.95 17.39
CA SER A 17 -5.96 2.73 16.63
C SER A 17 -7.46 2.41 16.59
N THR A 18 -8.21 2.77 17.65
CA THR A 18 -9.67 2.65 17.65
C THR A 18 -10.29 3.63 16.65
N LEU A 19 -9.82 4.88 16.63
CA LEU A 19 -10.25 5.90 15.68
C LEU A 19 -9.89 5.48 14.25
N PHE A 20 -8.66 5.06 14.02
CA PHE A 20 -8.20 4.54 12.73
C PHE A 20 -9.09 3.41 12.21
N ASN A 21 -9.35 2.39 13.04
CA ASN A 21 -10.21 1.28 12.66
C ASN A 21 -11.67 1.73 12.38
N LYS A 22 -12.15 2.74 13.12
CA LYS A 22 -13.49 3.28 12.91
C LYS A 22 -13.59 4.03 11.58
N LEU A 23 -12.60 4.84 11.24
CA LEU A 23 -12.57 5.63 10.01
C LEU A 23 -12.32 4.77 8.76
N THR A 24 -11.52 3.70 8.88
CA THR A 24 -11.25 2.75 7.80
C THR A 24 -12.31 1.66 7.67
N GLY A 25 -13.10 1.41 8.71
CA GLY A 25 -14.08 0.31 8.81
C GLY A 25 -15.40 0.54 8.07
N THR A 26 -15.58 1.61 7.34
CA THR A 26 -16.80 1.89 6.57
C THR A 26 -16.89 1.13 5.24
N ARG A 27 -15.82 0.50 4.78
CA ARG A 27 -15.86 -0.54 3.72
C ARG A 27 -15.21 -1.81 4.23
N LEU A 28 -15.99 -2.88 4.27
CA LEU A 28 -15.60 -4.25 4.59
C LEU A 28 -14.20 -4.56 4.06
N ALA A 29 -13.24 -4.54 4.96
CA ALA A 29 -12.00 -5.24 4.75
C ALA A 29 -12.38 -6.70 4.42
N ILE A 30 -12.02 -7.16 3.24
CA ILE A 30 -12.01 -8.59 2.92
C ILE A 30 -10.96 -9.17 3.86
N VAL A 31 -11.42 -9.72 4.98
CA VAL A 31 -10.57 -10.36 5.98
C VAL A 31 -10.16 -11.70 5.39
N ASP A 32 -8.95 -11.77 4.88
CA ASP A 32 -8.32 -13.04 4.57
C ASP A 32 -7.73 -13.58 5.88
N ASN A 33 -8.39 -14.61 6.44
CA ASN A 33 -7.94 -15.33 7.62
C ASN A 33 -6.80 -16.29 7.25
N THR A 34 -5.60 -15.77 7.07
CA THR A 34 -4.40 -16.61 7.04
C THR A 34 -3.87 -16.74 8.46
N PRO A 35 -3.82 -17.95 9.06
CA PRO A 35 -3.27 -18.14 10.41
C PRO A 35 -1.77 -17.84 10.41
N GLY A 36 -1.34 -16.93 11.28
CA GLY A 36 0.07 -16.70 11.60
C GLY A 36 0.63 -15.30 11.37
N VAL A 37 -0.17 -14.31 10.94
CA VAL A 37 0.28 -12.92 10.80
C VAL A 37 -0.48 -12.03 11.78
N THR A 38 0.18 -11.58 12.82
CA THR A 38 -0.28 -10.49 13.68
C THR A 38 -0.26 -9.20 12.85
N ARG A 39 -1.45 -8.76 12.39
CA ARG A 39 -1.62 -7.56 11.57
C ARG A 39 -1.87 -6.36 12.46
N ASP A 40 -0.84 -5.63 12.81
CA ASP A 40 -0.98 -4.22 13.12
C ASP A 40 -1.09 -3.47 11.77
N ARG A 41 -2.32 -3.14 11.35
CA ARG A 41 -2.54 -2.34 10.14
C ARG A 41 -2.09 -0.91 10.41
N LEU A 42 -0.95 -0.53 9.83
CA LEU A 42 -0.44 0.85 9.89
C LEU A 42 -1.15 1.79 8.92
N PHE A 43 -1.81 1.25 7.88
CA PHE A 43 -2.44 1.98 6.78
C PHE A 43 -3.85 1.49 6.51
N GLY A 44 -4.73 2.40 6.14
CA GLY A 44 -6.08 2.05 5.73
C GLY A 44 -6.73 3.11 4.84
N ASP A 45 -7.52 2.65 3.89
CA ASP A 45 -8.33 3.52 3.05
C ASP A 45 -9.51 4.08 3.83
N CYS A 46 -9.73 5.38 3.69
CA CYS A 46 -10.93 6.08 4.15
C CYS A 46 -11.55 6.81 2.95
N GLU A 47 -12.85 6.68 2.80
CA GLU A 47 -13.62 7.41 1.79
C GLU A 47 -14.67 8.26 2.50
N TRP A 48 -14.69 9.56 2.19
CA TRP A 48 -15.64 10.50 2.75
C TRP A 48 -16.10 11.49 1.69
N LEU A 49 -17.43 11.67 1.53
CA LEU A 49 -18.06 12.55 0.54
C LEU A 49 -17.50 12.37 -0.90
N GLY A 50 -17.15 11.15 -1.29
CA GLY A 50 -16.59 10.86 -2.60
C GLY A 50 -15.07 11.04 -2.73
N HIS A 51 -14.40 11.54 -1.69
CA HIS A 51 -12.95 11.70 -1.65
C HIS A 51 -12.29 10.52 -0.92
N SER A 52 -11.30 9.91 -1.57
CA SER A 52 -10.52 8.82 -1.00
C SER A 52 -9.22 9.35 -0.40
N MET A 53 -8.89 8.93 0.82
CA MET A 53 -7.66 9.29 1.52
C MET A 53 -7.01 8.06 2.17
N LEU A 54 -5.70 8.11 2.37
CA LEU A 54 -4.93 7.08 3.05
C LEU A 54 -4.68 7.51 4.50
N LEU A 55 -5.27 6.79 5.45
CA LEU A 55 -5.02 7.01 6.87
C LEU A 55 -3.78 6.22 7.33
N VAL A 56 -2.99 6.83 8.21
CA VAL A 56 -1.79 6.22 8.81
C VAL A 56 -1.90 6.26 10.32
N ASP A 57 -1.92 5.08 10.98
CA ASP A 57 -1.80 4.99 12.44
C ASP A 57 -0.33 4.97 12.86
N THR A 58 0.18 6.12 13.30
CA THR A 58 1.56 6.23 13.76
C THR A 58 1.81 5.49 15.09
N GLY A 59 0.76 5.17 15.86
CA GLY A 59 0.86 4.46 17.14
C GLY A 59 1.22 2.98 16.99
N GLY A 60 0.86 2.34 15.88
CA GLY A 60 1.21 0.94 15.58
C GLY A 60 2.66 0.74 15.15
N ILE A 61 3.41 1.82 14.91
CA ILE A 61 4.78 1.76 14.40
C ILE A 61 5.80 1.28 15.45
N GLU A 62 5.54 1.52 16.74
CA GLU A 62 6.42 1.12 17.85
C GLU A 62 5.65 0.63 19.09
N PRO A 63 5.04 -0.57 19.08
CA PRO A 63 4.24 -1.04 20.21
C PRO A 63 5.07 -1.46 21.43
N TYR A 64 6.39 -1.64 21.35
CA TYR A 64 7.22 -2.29 22.37
C TYR A 64 8.56 -1.61 22.71
N SER A 65 8.72 -0.32 22.47
CA SER A 65 9.96 0.34 22.89
C SER A 65 9.86 0.77 24.37
N ASN A 66 10.91 0.50 25.15
CA ASN A 66 11.05 0.99 26.54
C ASN A 66 11.42 2.48 26.63
N ASP A 67 11.25 3.21 25.52
CA ASP A 67 11.54 4.64 25.46
C ASP A 67 10.50 5.46 26.25
N ILE A 68 10.93 6.59 26.77
CA ILE A 68 10.06 7.56 27.43
C ILE A 68 8.93 7.97 26.44
N ILE A 69 7.69 8.02 26.93
CA ILE A 69 6.47 8.34 26.14
C ILE A 69 6.69 9.56 25.22
N LEU A 70 7.37 10.57 25.70
CA LEU A 70 7.67 11.78 24.98
C LEU A 70 8.56 11.55 23.74
N SER A 71 9.57 10.68 23.83
CA SER A 71 10.43 10.35 22.68
C SER A 71 9.67 9.60 21.59
N GLN A 72 8.74 8.73 21.97
CA GLN A 72 7.85 8.04 21.03
C GLN A 72 6.92 9.02 20.31
N MET A 73 6.29 9.93 21.05
CA MET A 73 5.40 10.94 20.47
C MET A 73 6.13 11.90 19.51
N ARG A 74 7.34 12.35 19.87
CA ARG A 74 8.18 13.17 18.99
C ARG A 74 8.51 12.46 17.69
N ARG A 75 8.82 11.15 17.73
CA ARG A 75 9.06 10.34 16.52
C ARG A 75 7.81 10.19 15.68
N GLN A 76 6.67 9.94 16.29
CA GLN A 76 5.37 9.86 15.58
C GLN A 76 5.03 11.20 14.90
N ALA A 77 5.22 12.31 15.62
CA ALA A 77 5.00 13.65 15.07
C ALA A 77 5.94 13.93 13.88
N GLN A 78 7.22 13.57 13.99
CA GLN A 78 8.19 13.75 12.90
C GLN A 78 7.80 12.93 11.67
N LEU A 79 7.36 11.67 11.85
CA LEU A 79 6.87 10.84 10.76
C LEU A 79 5.67 11.47 10.05
N ALA A 80 4.71 11.97 10.83
CA ALA A 80 3.53 12.63 10.30
C ALA A 80 3.91 13.90 9.51
N ILE A 81 4.83 14.73 10.06
CA ILE A 81 5.34 15.93 9.39
C ILE A 81 6.00 15.58 8.05
N ASP A 82 6.81 14.51 8.01
CA ASP A 82 7.55 14.13 6.81
C ASP A 82 6.67 13.54 5.71
N SER A 83 5.55 12.93 6.07
CA SER A 83 4.80 12.06 5.16
C SER A 83 3.34 12.47 4.90
N ALA A 84 2.69 13.18 5.83
CA ALA A 84 1.26 13.48 5.73
C ALA A 84 0.97 14.81 5.01
N ASN A 85 -0.19 14.87 4.34
CA ASN A 85 -0.77 16.10 3.83
C ASN A 85 -1.53 16.84 4.94
N VAL A 86 -2.24 16.07 5.80
CA VAL A 86 -2.95 16.58 6.98
C VAL A 86 -2.62 15.70 8.18
N ILE A 87 -2.50 16.28 9.36
CA ILE A 87 -2.21 15.57 10.60
C ILE A 87 -3.41 15.69 11.55
N ILE A 88 -3.91 14.56 12.05
CA ILE A 88 -4.89 14.50 13.13
C ILE A 88 -4.12 14.29 14.44
N LEU A 89 -4.13 15.30 15.32
CA LEU A 89 -3.66 15.13 16.69
C LEU A 89 -4.82 14.64 17.56
N VAL A 90 -4.69 13.43 18.12
CA VAL A 90 -5.71 12.83 18.99
C VAL A 90 -5.30 13.00 20.46
N THR A 91 -6.19 13.61 21.21
CA THR A 91 -6.07 13.81 22.67
C THR A 91 -7.22 13.10 23.40
N ASP A 92 -7.18 13.08 24.71
CA ASP A 92 -8.16 12.40 25.56
C ASP A 92 -8.92 13.41 26.43
N LEU A 93 -10.24 13.48 26.27
CA LEU A 93 -11.09 14.41 27.04
C LEU A 93 -10.98 14.15 28.56
N ARG A 94 -10.87 12.89 28.96
CA ARG A 94 -10.92 12.48 30.37
C ARG A 94 -9.67 12.88 31.13
N ASP A 95 -8.50 12.87 30.44
CA ASP A 95 -7.22 13.23 31.05
C ASP A 95 -6.93 14.74 30.97
N GLY A 96 -7.71 15.49 30.14
CA GLY A 96 -7.44 16.88 29.85
C GLY A 96 -6.15 17.10 29.03
N VAL A 97 -5.71 18.35 28.97
CA VAL A 97 -4.46 18.73 28.30
C VAL A 97 -3.28 18.39 29.20
N VAL A 98 -2.32 17.61 28.68
CA VAL A 98 -1.10 17.24 29.38
C VAL A 98 0.13 17.82 28.68
N ALA A 99 1.23 18.01 29.43
CA ALA A 99 2.46 18.65 28.93
C ALA A 99 3.02 17.99 27.66
N THR A 100 2.85 16.67 27.51
CA THR A 100 3.24 15.94 26.28
C THR A 100 2.40 16.32 25.07
N ASP A 101 1.12 16.62 25.24
CA ASP A 101 0.25 17.08 24.16
C ASP A 101 0.67 18.50 23.70
N GLU A 102 1.04 19.39 24.66
CA GLU A 102 1.53 20.74 24.36
C GLU A 102 2.85 20.74 23.58
N GLU A 103 3.80 19.87 23.96
CA GLU A 103 5.07 19.74 23.24
C GLU A 103 4.86 19.27 21.79
N VAL A 104 4.04 18.24 21.60
CA VAL A 104 3.75 17.71 20.27
C VAL A 104 2.98 18.75 19.45
N ALA A 105 2.00 19.42 20.02
CA ALA A 105 1.28 20.52 19.38
C ALA A 105 2.25 21.61 18.88
N THR A 106 3.19 22.03 19.74
CA THR A 106 4.21 23.01 19.37
C THR A 106 5.11 22.52 18.22
N MET A 107 5.50 21.25 18.21
CA MET A 107 6.30 20.67 17.15
C MET A 107 5.54 20.61 15.82
N LEU A 108 4.27 20.22 15.86
CA LEU A 108 3.40 20.16 14.68
C LEU A 108 3.15 21.57 14.11
N GLN A 109 2.87 22.56 14.94
CA GLN A 109 2.70 23.96 14.53
C GLN A 109 3.93 24.50 13.76
N LYS A 110 5.14 24.23 14.26
CA LYS A 110 6.39 24.65 13.61
C LYS A 110 6.61 24.02 12.24
N SER A 111 5.97 22.92 11.95
CA SER A 111 6.09 22.21 10.66
C SER A 111 5.39 22.94 9.50
N GLY A 112 4.41 23.81 9.79
CA GLY A 112 3.55 24.45 8.80
C GLY A 112 2.55 23.50 8.12
N LYS A 113 2.44 22.24 8.56
CA LYS A 113 1.45 21.30 8.06
C LYS A 113 0.07 21.61 8.62
N PRO A 114 -1.03 21.40 7.87
CA PRO A 114 -2.37 21.46 8.41
C PRO A 114 -2.57 20.42 9.52
N ILE A 115 -3.17 20.87 10.62
CA ILE A 115 -3.41 20.03 11.81
C ILE A 115 -4.88 20.12 12.16
N VAL A 116 -5.51 18.99 12.43
CA VAL A 116 -6.88 18.88 12.94
C VAL A 116 -6.80 18.27 14.34
N LEU A 117 -7.38 18.95 15.34
CA LEU A 117 -7.38 18.51 16.73
C LEU A 117 -8.63 17.67 17.02
N ALA A 118 -8.45 16.38 17.27
CA ALA A 118 -9.50 15.45 17.68
C ALA A 118 -9.42 15.17 19.18
N VAL A 119 -10.43 15.55 19.92
CA VAL A 119 -10.56 15.26 21.36
C VAL A 119 -11.44 14.01 21.51
N ASN A 120 -10.81 12.88 21.82
CA ASN A 120 -11.46 11.58 21.87
C ASN A 120 -12.05 11.25 23.26
N LYS A 121 -12.87 10.22 23.31
CA LYS A 121 -13.61 9.74 24.49
C LYS A 121 -14.74 10.70 24.92
N CYS A 122 -15.25 11.48 23.98
CA CYS A 122 -16.49 12.24 24.13
C CYS A 122 -17.69 11.32 23.89
N ASP A 123 -18.02 10.50 24.87
CA ASP A 123 -19.03 9.43 24.67
C ASP A 123 -20.47 9.93 24.90
N SER A 124 -20.67 11.13 25.45
CA SER A 124 -21.98 11.72 25.70
C SER A 124 -22.58 12.30 24.41
N LEU A 125 -23.87 12.00 24.17
CA LEU A 125 -24.65 12.64 23.12
C LEU A 125 -25.21 13.98 23.63
N GLY A 126 -24.99 15.07 22.90
CA GLY A 126 -25.55 16.37 23.24
C GLY A 126 -24.56 17.52 23.08
N ALA A 127 -24.75 18.58 23.87
CA ALA A 127 -23.85 19.75 23.84
C ALA A 127 -22.42 19.34 24.22
N PRO A 128 -21.37 19.91 23.57
CA PRO A 128 -19.99 19.63 23.92
C PRO A 128 -19.73 19.85 25.40
N PRO A 129 -18.99 18.96 26.09
CA PRO A 129 -18.72 19.13 27.51
C PRO A 129 -17.82 20.35 27.76
N PRO A 130 -17.98 21.07 28.90
CA PRO A 130 -17.19 22.27 29.19
C PRO A 130 -15.67 22.02 29.16
N GLU A 131 -15.21 20.82 29.50
CA GLU A 131 -13.82 20.40 29.49
C GLU A 131 -13.18 20.46 28.10
N LEU A 132 -13.99 20.40 27.04
CA LEU A 132 -13.51 20.51 25.65
C LEU A 132 -12.81 21.86 25.41
N TYR A 133 -13.27 22.92 26.07
CA TYR A 133 -12.71 24.26 25.86
C TYR A 133 -11.26 24.42 26.34
N GLU A 134 -10.78 23.53 27.23
CA GLU A 134 -9.39 23.52 27.67
C GLU A 134 -8.42 23.25 26.50
N PHE A 135 -8.85 22.47 25.50
CA PHE A 135 -8.01 22.07 24.35
C PHE A 135 -7.72 23.21 23.37
N TYR A 136 -8.41 24.35 23.45
CA TYR A 136 -8.02 25.55 22.72
C TYR A 136 -6.64 26.09 23.13
N ASN A 137 -6.17 25.76 24.34
CA ASN A 137 -4.84 26.14 24.81
C ASN A 137 -3.71 25.52 23.97
N LEU A 138 -3.97 24.45 23.21
CA LEU A 138 -3.02 23.86 22.29
C LEU A 138 -2.78 24.73 21.04
N GLY A 139 -3.65 25.71 20.76
CA GLY A 139 -3.49 26.65 19.64
C GLY A 139 -3.58 26.01 18.25
N LEU A 140 -4.30 24.89 18.12
CA LEU A 140 -4.42 24.10 16.88
C LEU A 140 -5.77 24.30 16.16
N GLY A 141 -6.50 25.35 16.48
CA GLY A 141 -7.85 25.60 15.97
C GLY A 141 -8.93 24.99 16.85
N ASP A 142 -10.10 24.74 16.27
CA ASP A 142 -11.27 24.22 17.00
C ASP A 142 -11.09 22.75 17.37
N PRO A 143 -11.19 22.38 18.67
CA PRO A 143 -11.15 21.00 19.10
C PRO A 143 -12.44 20.27 18.69
N ILE A 144 -12.30 19.17 17.96
CA ILE A 144 -13.42 18.37 17.48
C ILE A 144 -13.69 17.22 18.45
N PRO A 145 -14.84 17.19 19.12
CA PRO A 145 -15.19 16.11 20.01
C PRO A 145 -15.52 14.84 19.23
N VAL A 146 -14.83 13.74 19.55
CA VAL A 146 -15.07 12.44 18.90
C VAL A 146 -15.22 11.32 19.93
N SER A 147 -16.00 10.31 19.58
CA SER A 147 -16.00 9.02 20.27
C SER A 147 -15.60 7.92 19.29
N SER A 148 -14.36 7.49 19.36
CA SER A 148 -13.84 6.44 18.49
C SER A 148 -14.60 5.12 18.64
N VAL A 149 -15.10 4.81 19.84
CA VAL A 149 -15.86 3.59 20.13
C VAL A 149 -17.24 3.64 19.48
N HIS A 150 -17.96 4.75 19.66
CA HIS A 150 -19.33 4.90 19.18
C HIS A 150 -19.42 5.50 17.77
N GLY A 151 -18.35 6.15 17.29
CA GLY A 151 -18.32 6.82 15.99
C GLY A 151 -18.96 8.20 15.97
N HIS A 152 -19.25 8.79 17.15
CA HIS A 152 -19.78 10.14 17.23
C HIS A 152 -18.69 11.15 16.85
N GLY A 153 -19.06 12.22 16.13
CA GLY A 153 -18.15 13.29 15.71
C GLY A 153 -17.12 12.90 14.64
N THR A 154 -17.11 11.65 14.19
CA THR A 154 -16.17 11.21 13.13
C THR A 154 -16.46 11.84 11.78
N GLY A 155 -17.72 12.17 11.49
CA GLY A 155 -18.11 12.91 10.29
C GLY A 155 -17.58 14.34 10.31
N ASP A 156 -17.78 15.06 11.41
CA ASP A 156 -17.29 16.44 11.59
C ASP A 156 -15.75 16.48 11.50
N LEU A 157 -15.08 15.46 12.06
CA LEU A 157 -13.62 15.30 11.94
C LEU A 157 -13.17 15.15 10.48
N LEU A 158 -13.84 14.30 9.71
CA LEU A 158 -13.52 14.09 8.30
C LEU A 158 -13.87 15.31 7.43
N ASP A 159 -14.96 16.04 7.75
CA ASP A 159 -15.29 17.29 7.08
C ASP A 159 -14.18 18.33 7.28
N GLU A 160 -13.64 18.42 8.50
CA GLU A 160 -12.54 19.35 8.79
C GLU A 160 -11.24 18.92 8.10
N VAL A 161 -10.94 17.62 8.08
CA VAL A 161 -9.79 17.07 7.33
C VAL A 161 -9.90 17.44 5.85
N LEU A 162 -11.07 17.28 5.23
CA LEU A 162 -11.28 17.63 3.82
C LEU A 162 -11.01 19.12 3.53
N LYS A 163 -11.42 20.04 4.42
CA LYS A 163 -11.16 21.49 4.25
C LYS A 163 -9.67 21.82 4.21
N HIS A 164 -8.86 21.02 4.89
CA HIS A 164 -7.41 21.19 4.98
C HIS A 164 -6.63 20.41 3.93
N LEU A 165 -7.29 19.57 3.14
CA LEU A 165 -6.64 18.90 2.00
C LEU A 165 -6.34 19.95 0.92
N PRO A 166 -5.15 19.88 0.29
CA PRO A 166 -4.86 20.71 -0.88
C PRO A 166 -5.92 20.52 -1.98
N GLU A 167 -6.29 21.59 -2.66
CA GLU A 167 -7.33 21.58 -3.71
C GLU A 167 -7.09 20.54 -4.79
N GLU A 168 -5.83 20.21 -5.07
CA GLU A 168 -5.44 19.17 -6.03
C GLU A 168 -5.98 17.77 -5.72
N TYR A 169 -6.22 17.46 -4.44
CA TYR A 169 -6.83 16.18 -4.04
C TYR A 169 -8.36 16.22 -4.03
N LEU A 170 -8.94 17.43 -4.16
CA LEU A 170 -10.38 17.64 -4.22
C LEU A 170 -10.90 17.71 -5.67
N VAL A 171 -10.01 17.99 -6.64
CA VAL A 171 -10.29 17.98 -8.07
C VAL A 171 -9.89 16.65 -8.67
N GLU A 172 -10.77 16.01 -9.43
CA GLU A 172 -10.41 14.84 -10.25
C GLU A 172 -9.38 15.26 -11.31
N ASP A 173 -8.09 15.06 -11.01
CA ASP A 173 -7.02 15.33 -11.97
C ASP A 173 -6.91 14.14 -12.94
N LYS A 174 -7.60 14.26 -14.08
CA LYS A 174 -7.59 13.24 -15.14
C LYS A 174 -6.20 13.01 -15.71
N ASP A 175 -5.27 13.96 -15.52
CA ASP A 175 -3.92 13.88 -16.09
C ASP A 175 -2.99 12.93 -15.33
N GLU A 176 -3.18 12.70 -14.01
CA GLU A 176 -2.36 11.74 -13.25
C GLU A 176 -2.76 10.28 -13.47
N ASP A 177 -3.99 10.00 -13.90
CA ASP A 177 -4.43 8.64 -14.20
C ASP A 177 -3.79 8.11 -15.50
N ASP A 178 -3.19 8.98 -16.31
CA ASP A 178 -2.42 8.61 -17.50
C ASP A 178 -1.03 8.05 -17.16
N TYR A 179 -0.52 8.25 -15.93
CA TYR A 179 0.80 7.79 -15.53
C TYR A 179 0.74 6.45 -14.79
N ILE A 180 1.60 5.51 -15.20
CA ILE A 180 1.82 4.28 -14.43
C ILE A 180 2.64 4.63 -13.19
N LYS A 181 2.06 4.42 -12.00
CA LYS A 181 2.66 4.70 -10.71
C LYS A 181 3.61 3.57 -10.31
N VAL A 182 4.90 3.87 -10.14
CA VAL A 182 5.96 2.88 -9.95
C VAL A 182 6.68 3.11 -8.63
N ALA A 183 6.72 2.09 -7.78
CA ALA A 183 7.57 2.08 -6.58
C ALA A 183 8.83 1.23 -6.82
N VAL A 184 10.01 1.79 -6.53
CA VAL A 184 11.28 1.05 -6.54
C VAL A 184 11.62 0.66 -5.12
N ILE A 185 11.49 -0.64 -4.81
CA ILE A 185 11.66 -1.20 -3.47
C ILE A 185 12.80 -2.22 -3.42
N GLY A 186 13.27 -2.52 -2.23
CA GLY A 186 14.38 -3.46 -2.01
C GLY A 186 15.18 -3.08 -0.76
N LYS A 187 16.05 -3.97 -0.30
CA LYS A 187 16.90 -3.73 0.86
C LYS A 187 17.87 -2.55 0.66
N PRO A 188 18.52 -2.03 1.71
CA PRO A 188 19.55 -1.01 1.58
C PRO A 188 20.67 -1.44 0.61
N ASN A 189 21.28 -0.49 -0.08
CA ASN A 189 22.45 -0.67 -0.95
C ASN A 189 22.29 -1.56 -2.20
N VAL A 190 21.08 -2.04 -2.53
CA VAL A 190 20.82 -2.79 -3.78
C VAL A 190 20.88 -1.90 -5.04
N GLY A 191 20.97 -0.57 -4.89
CA GLY A 191 21.10 0.37 -5.99
C GLY A 191 19.81 1.09 -6.41
N LYS A 192 18.79 1.17 -5.54
CA LYS A 192 17.53 1.90 -5.81
C LYS A 192 17.77 3.34 -6.26
N SER A 193 18.54 4.10 -5.47
CA SER A 193 18.89 5.50 -5.79
C SER A 193 19.67 5.63 -7.10
N SER A 194 20.54 4.64 -7.39
CA SER A 194 21.29 4.62 -8.66
C SER A 194 20.37 4.39 -9.85
N LEU A 195 19.39 3.48 -9.72
CA LEU A 195 18.39 3.23 -10.77
C LEU A 195 17.54 4.47 -11.02
N VAL A 196 16.99 5.08 -9.96
CA VAL A 196 16.17 6.27 -10.04
C VAL A 196 16.96 7.43 -10.66
N ASN A 197 18.21 7.66 -10.24
CA ASN A 197 19.06 8.71 -10.82
C ASN A 197 19.36 8.45 -12.31
N LYS A 198 19.56 7.18 -12.71
CA LYS A 198 19.76 6.81 -14.11
C LYS A 198 18.54 7.09 -14.96
N ILE A 199 17.35 6.69 -14.48
CA ILE A 199 16.04 6.92 -15.11
C ILE A 199 15.82 8.43 -15.32
N ILE A 200 16.04 9.24 -14.27
CA ILE A 200 15.80 10.68 -14.31
C ILE A 200 16.85 11.41 -15.17
N GLY A 201 18.09 10.90 -15.25
CA GLY A 201 19.18 11.51 -15.99
C GLY A 201 19.16 11.26 -17.48
N GLU A 202 18.56 10.18 -17.95
CA GLU A 202 18.51 9.79 -19.38
C GLU A 202 17.24 10.26 -20.10
N ASP A 203 16.13 10.31 -19.39
CA ASP A 203 14.85 10.73 -19.97
C ASP A 203 14.57 12.21 -19.68
N ARG A 204 13.92 12.91 -20.61
CA ARG A 204 13.47 14.29 -20.40
C ARG A 204 12.51 14.31 -19.21
N MET A 205 13.01 14.72 -18.05
CA MET A 205 12.14 15.12 -16.97
C MET A 205 11.24 16.25 -17.48
N ILE A 206 9.95 15.98 -17.61
CA ILE A 206 8.98 17.04 -17.52
C ILE A 206 8.87 17.37 -16.04
N VAL A 207 9.85 18.12 -15.53
CA VAL A 207 9.66 18.89 -14.30
C VAL A 207 8.71 20.00 -14.73
N SER A 208 7.41 19.71 -14.70
CA SER A 208 6.45 20.79 -14.86
C SER A 208 6.48 21.60 -13.57
N ASN A 209 7.40 22.60 -13.53
CA ASN A 209 7.21 23.80 -12.75
C ASN A 209 6.07 24.61 -13.38
N ILE A 210 4.90 24.01 -13.51
CA ILE A 210 3.68 24.77 -13.74
C ILE A 210 3.38 25.36 -12.38
N ALA A 211 3.63 26.66 -12.22
CA ALA A 211 3.23 27.41 -11.07
C ALA A 211 1.71 27.20 -10.87
N GLY A 212 1.32 26.48 -9.81
CA GLY A 212 -0.07 26.17 -9.50
C GLY A 212 -0.41 24.68 -9.37
N THR A 213 0.50 23.74 -9.73
CA THR A 213 0.33 22.32 -9.43
C THR A 213 1.29 21.91 -8.32
N THR A 214 0.78 21.75 -7.12
CA THR A 214 1.50 21.20 -5.96
C THR A 214 1.60 19.68 -6.11
N ARG A 215 2.40 19.23 -7.10
CA ARG A 215 2.79 17.82 -7.23
C ARG A 215 3.71 17.47 -6.05
N ASP A 216 3.52 16.31 -5.46
CA ASP A 216 4.40 15.84 -4.38
C ASP A 216 5.86 16.02 -4.80
N ALA A 217 6.58 16.92 -4.13
CA ALA A 217 7.98 17.24 -4.42
C ALA A 217 8.92 16.03 -4.28
N THR A 218 8.36 14.88 -3.86
CA THR A 218 9.06 13.61 -3.66
C THR A 218 8.99 12.68 -4.86
N ASP A 219 8.04 12.88 -5.80
CA ASP A 219 7.81 12.01 -6.94
C ASP A 219 8.52 12.55 -8.21
N SER A 220 8.79 11.67 -9.17
CA SER A 220 9.42 12.03 -10.43
C SER A 220 8.61 11.52 -11.62
N PHE A 221 8.26 12.42 -12.51
CA PHE A 221 7.51 12.13 -13.73
C PHE A 221 8.48 11.93 -14.90
N VAL A 222 8.28 10.87 -15.65
CA VAL A 222 9.08 10.48 -16.80
C VAL A 222 8.17 10.15 -17.96
N GLU A 223 8.34 10.84 -19.09
CA GLU A 223 7.67 10.51 -20.34
C GLU A 223 8.71 10.14 -21.40
N ASN A 224 8.51 9.00 -22.01
CA ASN A 224 9.38 8.50 -23.06
C ASN A 224 8.60 7.71 -24.11
N LYS A 225 9.28 7.11 -25.09
CA LYS A 225 8.68 6.30 -26.17
C LYS A 225 7.91 5.07 -25.66
N TYR A 226 8.11 4.67 -24.40
CA TYR A 226 7.47 3.51 -23.78
C TYR A 226 6.20 3.88 -23.00
N GLY A 227 6.00 5.14 -22.67
CA GLY A 227 4.83 5.62 -21.96
C GLY A 227 5.11 6.72 -20.95
N LYS A 228 4.15 6.91 -20.06
CA LYS A 228 4.18 7.89 -18.96
C LYS A 228 4.31 7.17 -17.63
N PHE A 229 5.30 7.53 -16.84
CA PHE A 229 5.62 6.87 -15.58
C PHE A 229 5.79 7.89 -14.46
N MET A 230 5.23 7.59 -13.29
CA MET A 230 5.44 8.35 -12.07
C MET A 230 6.20 7.48 -11.05
N PHE A 231 7.47 7.80 -10.83
CA PHE A 231 8.28 7.13 -9.81
C PHE A 231 8.06 7.76 -8.45
N ILE A 232 7.54 6.98 -7.50
CA ILE A 232 7.08 7.44 -6.18
C ILE A 232 8.26 7.52 -5.21
N ASP A 233 8.26 8.55 -4.34
CA ASP A 233 9.23 8.81 -3.25
C ASP A 233 10.71 8.86 -3.70
N THR A 234 10.97 9.42 -4.88
CA THR A 234 12.32 9.52 -5.43
C THR A 234 13.23 10.46 -4.63
N ALA A 235 12.69 11.51 -3.99
CA ALA A 235 13.46 12.42 -3.13
C ALA A 235 13.96 11.73 -1.86
N GLY A 236 13.16 10.83 -1.26
CA GLY A 236 13.60 9.99 -0.14
C GLY A 236 14.74 9.05 -0.51
N LEU A 237 14.72 8.51 -1.73
CA LEU A 237 15.80 7.68 -2.27
C LEU A 237 17.09 8.47 -2.54
N ARG A 238 17.01 9.76 -2.90
CA ARG A 238 18.16 10.63 -3.18
C ARG A 238 18.87 11.11 -1.92
N ARG A 239 18.15 11.42 -0.84
CA ARG A 239 18.72 11.98 0.41
C ARG A 239 19.52 10.95 1.23
N LYS A 240 19.30 9.66 1.03
CA LYS A 240 19.87 8.55 1.82
C LYS A 240 21.36 8.28 1.65
N SER A 241 22.13 9.06 0.89
CA SER A 241 23.56 8.80 0.73
C SER A 241 24.42 9.18 1.97
N LYS A 242 23.84 9.65 3.09
CA LYS A 242 24.62 10.26 4.20
C LYS A 242 24.17 10.01 5.64
N VAL A 243 23.23 9.10 6.00
CA VAL A 243 22.78 8.99 7.41
C VAL A 243 22.58 7.56 7.91
N ASP A 244 23.02 7.34 9.16
CA ASP A 244 23.17 6.10 9.94
C ASP A 244 21.88 5.40 10.49
N ASP A 245 22.07 4.22 11.09
CA ASP A 245 21.20 3.13 11.58
C ASP A 245 19.82 3.43 12.21
N ALA A 246 19.55 4.62 12.73
CA ALA A 246 18.21 5.00 13.21
C ALA A 246 17.17 5.13 12.08
N VAL A 247 17.63 5.08 10.83
CA VAL A 247 16.91 5.32 9.58
C VAL A 247 16.19 4.07 9.05
N GLU A 248 16.46 2.87 9.58
CA GLU A 248 15.97 1.63 8.99
C GLU A 248 14.44 1.48 9.14
N LYS A 249 13.88 1.79 10.30
CA LYS A 249 12.42 1.74 10.55
C LYS A 249 11.66 2.79 9.73
N TYR A 250 12.21 4.01 9.60
CA TYR A 250 11.65 5.05 8.72
C TYR A 250 11.67 4.64 7.24
N SER A 251 12.69 3.85 6.86
CA SER A 251 12.81 3.30 5.51
C SER A 251 11.69 2.33 5.19
N VAL A 252 11.28 1.52 6.17
CA VAL A 252 10.19 0.54 6.06
C VAL A 252 8.87 1.24 5.82
N LEU A 253 8.53 2.23 6.66
CA LEU A 253 7.28 2.98 6.54
C LEU A 253 7.15 3.69 5.18
N ARG A 254 8.22 4.38 4.74
CA ARG A 254 8.25 5.01 3.41
C ARG A 254 8.08 4.01 2.27
N THR A 255 8.69 2.83 2.41
CA THR A 255 8.51 1.76 1.44
C THR A 255 7.06 1.31 1.39
N ASP A 256 6.40 1.15 2.54
CA ASP A 256 5.00 0.73 2.62
C ASP A 256 4.08 1.80 1.99
N MET A 257 4.32 3.09 2.27
CA MET A 257 3.58 4.20 1.65
C MET A 257 3.78 4.26 0.12
N ALA A 258 5.02 4.06 -0.34
CA ALA A 258 5.31 4.03 -1.77
C ALA A 258 4.63 2.84 -2.45
N VAL A 259 4.65 1.67 -1.83
CA VAL A 259 3.94 0.47 -2.32
C VAL A 259 2.44 0.74 -2.40
N GLU A 260 1.83 1.34 -1.36
CA GLU A 260 0.39 1.64 -1.32
C GLU A 260 -0.06 2.50 -2.51
N ARG A 261 0.73 3.51 -2.86
CA ARG A 261 0.44 4.43 -3.96
C ARG A 261 0.73 3.86 -5.35
N ALA A 262 1.55 2.79 -5.45
CA ALA A 262 2.01 2.25 -6.72
C ALA A 262 0.96 1.37 -7.44
N ASN A 263 1.06 1.33 -8.77
CA ASN A 263 0.44 0.29 -9.61
C ASN A 263 1.39 -0.91 -9.77
N VAL A 264 2.69 -0.62 -9.94
CA VAL A 264 3.74 -1.61 -10.17
C VAL A 264 4.89 -1.38 -9.20
N CYS A 265 5.36 -2.45 -8.57
CA CYS A 265 6.53 -2.47 -7.69
C CYS A 265 7.71 -3.14 -8.41
N VAL A 266 8.82 -2.40 -8.53
CA VAL A 266 10.10 -2.93 -9.00
C VAL A 266 10.91 -3.36 -7.78
N ILE A 267 10.99 -4.66 -7.55
CA ILE A 267 11.68 -5.28 -6.41
C ILE A 267 13.14 -5.51 -6.81
N MET A 268 14.04 -4.69 -6.25
CA MET A 268 15.46 -4.74 -6.59
C MET A 268 16.21 -5.73 -5.71
N ILE A 269 17.03 -6.57 -6.34
CA ILE A 269 17.91 -7.55 -5.70
C ILE A 269 19.34 -7.29 -6.15
N ASP A 270 20.30 -7.48 -5.25
CA ASP A 270 21.72 -7.40 -5.56
C ASP A 270 22.20 -8.74 -6.13
N ALA A 271 22.72 -8.74 -7.37
CA ALA A 271 23.21 -9.93 -8.04
C ALA A 271 24.39 -10.59 -7.28
N LEU A 272 25.20 -9.79 -6.58
CA LEU A 272 26.40 -10.28 -5.87
C LEU A 272 26.07 -10.95 -4.55
N GLU A 273 25.05 -10.45 -3.83
CA GLU A 273 24.61 -11.00 -2.56
C GLU A 273 23.60 -12.14 -2.75
N GLY A 274 22.85 -12.13 -3.86
CA GLY A 274 21.75 -13.05 -4.11
C GLY A 274 20.52 -12.75 -3.27
N PHE A 275 19.61 -13.73 -3.20
CA PHE A 275 18.37 -13.65 -2.43
C PHE A 275 18.62 -13.73 -0.92
N THR A 276 17.92 -12.90 -0.17
CA THR A 276 17.97 -12.86 1.30
C THR A 276 16.56 -12.85 1.91
N GLU A 277 16.44 -13.18 3.19
CA GLU A 277 15.17 -13.11 3.93
C GLU A 277 14.58 -11.69 3.92
N GLN A 278 15.42 -10.65 3.92
CA GLN A 278 14.96 -9.26 3.85
C GLN A 278 14.32 -8.95 2.49
N ASP A 279 14.83 -9.51 1.39
CA ASP A 279 14.22 -9.39 0.06
C ASP A 279 12.85 -10.05 0.03
N SER A 280 12.67 -11.21 0.69
CA SER A 280 11.38 -11.88 0.84
C SER A 280 10.36 -11.00 1.59
N LYS A 281 10.77 -10.37 2.69
CA LYS A 281 9.91 -9.48 3.48
C LYS A 281 9.45 -8.26 2.67
N VAL A 282 10.36 -7.64 1.92
CA VAL A 282 10.04 -6.48 1.07
C VAL A 282 9.10 -6.88 -0.07
N ALA A 283 9.36 -8.01 -0.72
CA ALA A 283 8.52 -8.52 -1.80
C ALA A 283 7.13 -8.94 -1.31
N GLY A 284 7.05 -9.55 -0.12
CA GLY A 284 5.80 -9.94 0.52
C GLY A 284 4.83 -8.78 0.70
N ARG A 285 5.33 -7.58 1.04
CA ARG A 285 4.50 -6.37 1.18
C ARG A 285 3.82 -5.95 -0.12
N ALA A 286 4.56 -5.98 -1.25
CA ALA A 286 3.98 -5.66 -2.55
C ALA A 286 2.91 -6.69 -2.95
N LEU A 287 3.14 -7.98 -2.63
CA LEU A 287 2.20 -9.06 -2.88
C LEU A 287 0.92 -8.90 -2.04
N GLU A 288 1.06 -8.65 -0.73
CA GLU A 288 -0.08 -8.46 0.18
C GLU A 288 -0.98 -7.32 -0.23
N GLN A 289 -0.39 -6.22 -0.73
CA GLN A 289 -1.13 -5.08 -1.23
C GLN A 289 -1.69 -5.28 -2.66
N GLY A 290 -1.38 -6.41 -3.29
CA GLY A 290 -1.91 -6.75 -4.62
C GLY A 290 -1.32 -5.95 -5.76
N LYS A 291 -0.09 -5.46 -5.62
CA LYS A 291 0.56 -4.65 -6.65
C LYS A 291 1.16 -5.51 -7.76
N GLY A 292 1.22 -4.96 -8.97
CA GLY A 292 2.03 -5.56 -10.04
C GLY A 292 3.50 -5.65 -9.60
N CYS A 293 4.18 -6.77 -9.85
CA CYS A 293 5.52 -7.04 -9.32
C CYS A 293 6.50 -7.41 -10.42
N ILE A 294 7.68 -6.81 -10.40
CA ILE A 294 8.82 -7.12 -11.25
C ILE A 294 10.03 -7.33 -10.36
N ILE A 295 10.76 -8.43 -10.55
CA ILE A 295 12.02 -8.70 -9.86
C ILE A 295 13.17 -8.19 -10.72
N ALA A 296 13.89 -7.14 -10.26
CA ALA A 296 15.00 -6.54 -10.96
C ALA A 296 16.33 -6.91 -10.27
N VAL A 297 17.08 -7.80 -10.89
CA VAL A 297 18.41 -8.22 -10.43
C VAL A 297 19.43 -7.19 -10.91
N ASN A 298 19.89 -6.35 -9.99
CA ASN A 298 20.80 -5.24 -10.25
C ASN A 298 22.28 -5.63 -10.02
N LYS A 299 23.20 -4.75 -10.41
CA LYS A 299 24.65 -4.94 -10.41
C LYS A 299 25.10 -6.12 -11.28
N TRP A 300 24.32 -6.43 -12.32
CA TRP A 300 24.62 -7.52 -13.24
C TRP A 300 25.92 -7.31 -14.04
N ASP A 301 26.38 -6.07 -14.14
CA ASP A 301 27.67 -5.73 -14.73
C ASP A 301 28.88 -6.26 -13.94
N ALA A 302 28.76 -6.34 -12.62
CA ALA A 302 29.80 -6.79 -11.70
C ALA A 302 29.76 -8.30 -11.43
N TYR A 303 28.70 -9.01 -11.86
CA TYR A 303 28.58 -10.46 -11.66
C TYR A 303 29.42 -11.23 -12.67
N ALA A 304 30.18 -12.23 -12.20
CA ALA A 304 30.97 -13.09 -13.07
C ALA A 304 30.05 -13.92 -14.00
N LYS A 305 30.33 -13.91 -15.31
CA LYS A 305 29.42 -14.47 -16.32
C LYS A 305 30.11 -15.60 -17.11
N ASP A 306 29.37 -16.69 -17.25
CA ASP A 306 29.55 -17.68 -18.30
C ASP A 306 28.30 -17.77 -19.17
N GLY A 307 28.32 -18.57 -20.24
CA GLY A 307 27.19 -18.63 -21.19
C GLY A 307 25.87 -19.15 -20.60
N LYS A 308 25.85 -19.73 -19.40
CA LYS A 308 24.69 -20.33 -18.74
C LYS A 308 24.29 -19.60 -17.43
N THR A 309 25.08 -18.63 -17.00
CA THR A 309 24.96 -17.97 -15.70
C THR A 309 23.57 -17.34 -15.48
N MET A 310 23.03 -16.68 -16.49
CA MET A 310 21.72 -15.98 -16.37
C MET A 310 20.57 -16.96 -16.13
N ASP A 311 20.55 -18.06 -16.86
CA ASP A 311 19.48 -19.06 -16.74
C ASP A 311 19.57 -19.83 -15.42
N SER A 312 20.80 -20.14 -14.97
CA SER A 312 21.04 -20.78 -13.69
C SER A 312 20.61 -19.88 -12.53
N TYR A 313 20.96 -18.59 -12.58
CA TYR A 313 20.57 -17.58 -11.59
C TYR A 313 19.05 -17.41 -11.55
N ARG A 314 18.42 -17.29 -12.72
CA ARG A 314 16.96 -17.20 -12.84
C ARG A 314 16.27 -18.41 -12.22
N LYS A 315 16.72 -19.63 -12.51
CA LYS A 315 16.14 -20.86 -11.95
C LYS A 315 16.27 -20.91 -10.43
N GLN A 316 17.42 -20.49 -9.88
CA GLN A 316 17.61 -20.42 -8.44
C GLN A 316 16.66 -19.39 -7.83
N LEU A 317 16.62 -18.18 -8.38
CA LEU A 317 15.78 -17.10 -7.88
C LEU A 317 14.28 -17.43 -7.92
N MET A 318 13.83 -18.17 -8.97
CA MET A 318 12.43 -18.64 -9.04
C MET A 318 12.09 -19.67 -7.95
N LYS A 319 13.04 -20.44 -7.44
CA LYS A 319 12.84 -21.32 -6.29
C LYS A 319 12.73 -20.50 -5.00
N ASP A 320 13.60 -19.51 -4.85
CA ASP A 320 13.65 -18.65 -3.67
C ASP A 320 12.39 -17.77 -3.56
N PHE A 321 11.89 -17.26 -4.71
CA PHE A 321 10.62 -16.53 -4.84
C PHE A 321 9.43 -17.40 -5.27
N SER A 322 9.34 -18.63 -4.79
CA SER A 322 8.26 -19.56 -5.16
C SER A 322 6.86 -19.01 -4.87
N PHE A 323 6.71 -18.13 -3.88
CA PHE A 323 5.49 -17.43 -3.53
C PHE A 323 5.10 -16.31 -4.54
N MET A 324 6.02 -15.88 -5.40
CA MET A 324 5.85 -14.87 -6.45
C MET A 324 6.28 -15.38 -7.83
N SER A 325 6.05 -16.66 -8.12
CA SER A 325 6.45 -17.30 -9.38
C SER A 325 5.85 -16.64 -10.63
N PHE A 326 4.82 -15.81 -10.48
CA PHE A 326 4.20 -15.01 -11.54
C PHE A 326 5.01 -13.75 -11.90
N ALA A 327 5.94 -13.30 -11.05
CA ALA A 327 6.68 -12.06 -11.27
C ALA A 327 7.81 -12.26 -12.29
N PRO A 328 7.86 -11.46 -13.38
CA PRO A 328 8.95 -11.53 -14.34
C PRO A 328 10.27 -11.07 -13.74
N ILE A 329 11.36 -11.69 -14.18
CA ILE A 329 12.70 -11.38 -13.72
C ILE A 329 13.49 -10.69 -14.83
N ILE A 330 14.05 -9.51 -14.52
CA ILE A 330 14.92 -8.74 -15.40
C ILE A 330 16.30 -8.55 -14.75
N PHE A 331 17.37 -8.68 -15.53
CA PHE A 331 18.74 -8.44 -15.09
C PHE A 331 19.22 -7.09 -15.62
N ILE A 332 19.55 -6.17 -14.72
CA ILE A 332 19.91 -4.77 -15.05
C ILE A 332 21.23 -4.36 -14.44
N SER A 333 21.79 -3.28 -14.93
CA SER A 333 22.83 -2.51 -14.26
C SER A 333 22.38 -1.05 -14.16
N ALA A 334 22.01 -0.62 -12.97
CA ALA A 334 21.70 0.78 -12.71
C ALA A 334 22.92 1.71 -12.92
N LYS A 335 24.14 1.16 -12.77
CA LYS A 335 25.41 1.91 -12.96
C LYS A 335 25.67 2.20 -14.43
N THR A 336 25.53 1.19 -15.29
CA THR A 336 25.86 1.30 -16.73
C THR A 336 24.65 1.67 -17.60
N GLY A 337 23.42 1.55 -17.07
CA GLY A 337 22.19 1.71 -17.85
C GLY A 337 21.75 0.43 -18.58
N GLN A 338 22.51 -0.65 -18.45
CA GLN A 338 22.22 -1.89 -19.17
C GLN A 338 20.81 -2.41 -18.87
N ARG A 339 19.98 -2.56 -19.92
CA ARG A 339 18.58 -3.05 -19.90
C ARG A 339 17.59 -2.21 -19.08
N VAL A 340 17.91 -0.97 -18.74
CA VAL A 340 16.98 -0.06 -18.06
C VAL A 340 15.80 0.28 -18.99
N GLU A 341 16.04 0.44 -20.30
CA GLU A 341 14.96 0.65 -21.27
C GLU A 341 13.94 -0.51 -21.29
N ARG A 342 14.41 -1.76 -21.22
CA ARG A 342 13.53 -2.94 -21.14
C ARG A 342 12.69 -2.99 -19.85
N LEU A 343 13.13 -2.33 -18.80
CA LEU A 343 12.36 -2.21 -17.57
C LEU A 343 11.08 -1.39 -17.80
N TYR A 344 11.12 -0.34 -18.60
CA TYR A 344 9.91 0.43 -18.95
C TYR A 344 8.88 -0.42 -19.73
N GLU A 345 9.35 -1.19 -20.72
CA GLU A 345 8.49 -2.12 -21.45
C GLU A 345 7.79 -3.10 -20.49
N LEU A 346 8.58 -3.64 -19.55
CA LEU A 346 8.08 -4.60 -18.58
C LEU A 346 7.11 -3.98 -17.57
N ILE A 347 7.36 -2.75 -17.13
CA ILE A 347 6.43 -2.00 -16.26
C ILE A 347 5.10 -1.81 -16.96
N ASN A 348 5.10 -1.36 -18.22
CA ASN A 348 3.88 -1.17 -19.01
C ASN A 348 3.12 -2.48 -19.21
N PHE A 349 3.85 -3.56 -19.55
CA PHE A 349 3.27 -4.89 -19.69
C PHE A 349 2.60 -5.36 -18.40
N VAL A 350 3.28 -5.27 -17.25
CA VAL A 350 2.75 -5.71 -15.95
C VAL A 350 1.55 -4.87 -15.51
N ASP A 351 1.56 -3.54 -15.74
CA ASP A 351 0.41 -2.71 -15.45
C ASP A 351 -0.80 -3.09 -16.30
N THR A 352 -0.59 -3.36 -17.59
CA THR A 352 -1.64 -3.84 -18.49
C THR A 352 -2.22 -5.18 -18.03
N GLN A 353 -1.37 -6.11 -17.60
CA GLN A 353 -1.81 -7.40 -17.03
C GLN A 353 -2.60 -7.21 -15.74
N ASN A 354 -2.16 -6.30 -14.86
CA ASN A 354 -2.82 -6.01 -13.59
C ASN A 354 -4.17 -5.30 -13.78
N ALA A 355 -4.33 -4.53 -14.83
CA ALA A 355 -5.56 -3.85 -15.20
C ALA A 355 -6.53 -4.71 -16.02
N MET A 356 -6.13 -5.92 -16.39
CA MET A 356 -6.91 -6.77 -17.32
C MET A 356 -8.29 -7.11 -16.77
N ARG A 357 -9.30 -6.92 -17.63
CA ARG A 357 -10.69 -7.29 -17.35
C ARG A 357 -11.09 -8.50 -18.20
N ILE A 358 -11.44 -9.59 -17.54
CA ILE A 358 -11.89 -10.83 -18.18
C ILE A 358 -13.41 -10.92 -18.09
N LYS A 359 -14.07 -11.22 -19.19
CA LYS A 359 -15.53 -11.34 -19.26
C LYS A 359 -16.00 -12.57 -18.45
N THR A 360 -17.12 -12.43 -17.74
CA THR A 360 -17.71 -13.51 -16.92
C THR A 360 -17.96 -14.79 -17.72
N GLY A 361 -18.41 -14.70 -18.97
CA GLY A 361 -18.59 -15.86 -19.83
C GLY A 361 -17.31 -16.66 -20.04
N GLN A 362 -16.22 -15.98 -20.39
CA GLN A 362 -14.90 -16.59 -20.62
C GLN A 362 -14.34 -17.24 -19.34
N LEU A 363 -14.52 -16.57 -18.18
CA LEU A 363 -14.12 -17.16 -16.89
C LEU A 363 -14.88 -18.46 -16.59
N ASN A 364 -16.16 -18.51 -16.92
CA ASN A 364 -16.97 -19.71 -16.67
C ASN A 364 -16.70 -20.83 -17.68
N GLU A 365 -16.29 -20.52 -18.91
CA GLU A 365 -15.78 -21.52 -19.86
C GLU A 365 -14.48 -22.17 -19.33
N ILE A 366 -13.54 -21.38 -18.81
CA ILE A 366 -12.31 -21.91 -18.20
C ILE A 366 -12.66 -22.75 -16.98
N LEU A 367 -13.56 -22.27 -16.10
CA LEU A 367 -13.99 -22.98 -14.93
C LEU A 367 -14.61 -24.31 -15.27
N ALA A 368 -15.49 -24.37 -16.29
CA ALA A 368 -16.10 -25.60 -16.76
C ALA A 368 -15.05 -26.59 -17.30
N ALA A 369 -14.12 -26.14 -18.13
CA ALA A 369 -13.03 -26.95 -18.63
C ALA A 369 -12.11 -27.46 -17.50
N ALA A 370 -11.79 -26.60 -16.53
CA ALA A 370 -10.97 -26.97 -15.37
C ALA A 370 -11.64 -28.04 -14.51
N THR A 371 -12.93 -27.89 -14.18
CA THR A 371 -13.67 -28.83 -13.36
C THR A 371 -13.91 -30.19 -14.05
N LEU A 372 -13.90 -30.22 -15.37
CA LEU A 372 -13.93 -31.47 -16.16
C LEU A 372 -12.57 -32.20 -16.12
N ARG A 373 -11.44 -31.47 -16.17
CA ARG A 373 -10.09 -32.04 -16.12
C ARG A 373 -9.73 -32.58 -14.73
N VAL A 374 -9.97 -31.77 -13.70
CA VAL A 374 -9.72 -32.13 -12.31
C VAL A 374 -11.00 -31.93 -11.51
N GLN A 375 -11.58 -33.04 -11.09
CA GLN A 375 -12.84 -32.98 -10.35
C GLN A 375 -12.68 -32.23 -9.03
N PRO A 376 -13.66 -31.36 -8.68
CA PRO A 376 -13.66 -30.66 -7.42
C PRO A 376 -13.56 -31.59 -6.21
N PRO A 377 -12.88 -31.15 -5.12
CA PRO A 377 -12.67 -31.97 -3.93
C PRO A 377 -13.99 -32.40 -3.26
N THR A 378 -13.95 -33.55 -2.57
CA THR A 378 -15.05 -34.10 -1.80
C THR A 378 -14.56 -34.33 -0.37
N ASP A 379 -15.31 -33.83 0.62
CA ASP A 379 -15.07 -34.13 2.03
C ASP A 379 -16.40 -34.64 2.68
N LYS A 380 -16.31 -35.71 3.48
CA LYS A 380 -17.44 -36.32 4.21
C LYS A 380 -18.67 -36.55 3.32
N GLY A 381 -18.46 -36.99 2.08
CA GLY A 381 -19.52 -37.25 1.11
C GLY A 381 -20.13 -36.01 0.44
N LYS A 382 -19.70 -34.79 0.81
CA LYS A 382 -20.16 -33.55 0.19
C LYS A 382 -19.08 -33.07 -0.81
N ARG A 383 -19.48 -32.97 -2.08
CA ARG A 383 -18.60 -32.50 -3.16
C ARG A 383 -18.68 -30.99 -3.31
N LEU A 384 -17.53 -30.33 -3.53
CA LEU A 384 -17.50 -28.92 -3.90
C LEU A 384 -18.24 -28.72 -5.23
N LYS A 385 -19.17 -27.78 -5.25
CA LYS A 385 -19.80 -27.27 -6.48
C LYS A 385 -19.44 -25.80 -6.61
N ILE A 386 -18.84 -25.40 -7.73
CA ILE A 386 -18.63 -24.01 -8.07
C ILE A 386 -19.69 -23.65 -9.09
N PHE A 387 -20.61 -22.77 -8.72
CA PHE A 387 -21.77 -22.42 -9.56
C PHE A 387 -21.38 -21.51 -10.70
N TYR A 388 -20.60 -20.49 -10.40
CA TYR A 388 -20.02 -19.55 -11.36
C TYR A 388 -18.91 -18.71 -10.73
N MET A 389 -18.13 -18.05 -11.58
CA MET A 389 -17.06 -17.15 -11.19
C MET A 389 -17.20 -15.84 -11.97
N THR A 390 -16.93 -14.71 -11.31
CA THR A 390 -16.88 -13.38 -11.94
C THR A 390 -15.69 -12.59 -11.44
N GLN A 391 -15.22 -11.63 -12.22
CA GLN A 391 -14.17 -10.72 -11.79
C GLN A 391 -14.81 -9.48 -11.16
N ALA A 392 -14.55 -9.26 -9.86
CA ALA A 392 -15.09 -8.14 -9.10
C ALA A 392 -14.27 -6.86 -9.32
N SER A 393 -12.94 -6.97 -9.39
CA SER A 393 -12.04 -5.82 -9.54
C SER A 393 -10.83 -6.15 -10.40
N THR A 394 -10.13 -5.10 -10.81
CA THR A 394 -8.78 -5.11 -11.38
C THR A 394 -7.83 -4.44 -10.39
N ARG A 395 -6.52 -4.57 -10.59
CA ARG A 395 -5.45 -3.96 -9.78
C ARG A 395 -5.56 -4.23 -8.26
N PRO A 396 -5.55 -5.52 -7.82
CA PRO A 396 -5.29 -6.73 -8.61
C PRO A 396 -6.58 -7.37 -9.15
N PRO A 397 -6.47 -8.25 -10.18
CA PRO A 397 -7.56 -9.10 -10.61
C PRO A 397 -8.11 -9.92 -9.43
N THR A 398 -9.37 -9.67 -9.08
CA THR A 398 -10.05 -10.33 -7.96
C THR A 398 -11.24 -11.11 -8.48
N PHE A 399 -11.21 -12.42 -8.31
CA PHE A 399 -12.26 -13.32 -8.76
C PHE A 399 -13.16 -13.73 -7.60
N VAL A 400 -14.47 -13.60 -7.79
CA VAL A 400 -15.46 -14.07 -6.83
C VAL A 400 -16.00 -15.39 -7.33
N CYS A 401 -15.81 -16.46 -6.54
CA CYS A 401 -16.33 -17.79 -6.80
C CYS A 401 -17.55 -18.06 -5.92
N PHE A 402 -18.66 -18.37 -6.53
CA PHE A 402 -19.88 -18.76 -5.82
C PHE A 402 -19.95 -20.27 -5.72
N VAL A 403 -19.94 -20.78 -4.47
CA VAL A 403 -19.80 -22.21 -4.15
C VAL A 403 -20.92 -22.67 -3.23
N ASN A 404 -21.09 -23.99 -3.12
CA ASN A 404 -22.01 -24.59 -2.15
C ASN A 404 -21.43 -24.67 -0.73
N SER A 405 -20.11 -24.62 -0.56
CA SER A 405 -19.42 -24.59 0.74
C SER A 405 -18.02 -24.04 0.57
N ALA A 406 -17.68 -22.99 1.33
CA ALA A 406 -16.36 -22.36 1.31
C ALA A 406 -15.29 -23.30 1.90
N GLU A 407 -15.65 -24.10 2.91
CA GLU A 407 -14.73 -25.06 3.55
C GLU A 407 -14.18 -26.11 2.58
N LEU A 408 -14.93 -26.45 1.53
CA LEU A 408 -14.52 -27.41 0.51
C LEU A 408 -13.57 -26.77 -0.55
N PHE A 409 -13.51 -25.45 -0.62
CA PHE A 409 -12.66 -24.75 -1.59
C PHE A 409 -11.25 -24.60 -1.03
N HIS A 410 -10.51 -25.70 -0.93
CA HIS A 410 -9.17 -25.75 -0.39
C HIS A 410 -8.17 -24.97 -1.26
N TYR A 411 -7.13 -24.43 -0.64
CA TYR A 411 -6.06 -23.66 -1.28
C TYR A 411 -5.43 -24.36 -2.51
N SER A 412 -5.25 -25.68 -2.45
CA SER A 412 -4.71 -26.44 -3.58
C SER A 412 -5.60 -26.39 -4.82
N TYR A 413 -6.91 -26.44 -4.64
CA TYR A 413 -7.87 -26.35 -5.74
C TYR A 413 -7.99 -24.91 -6.26
N GLN A 414 -7.97 -23.94 -5.37
CA GLN A 414 -7.90 -22.52 -5.74
C GLN A 414 -6.67 -22.25 -6.64
N ARG A 415 -5.49 -22.74 -6.22
CA ARG A 415 -4.26 -22.59 -7.00
C ARG A 415 -4.33 -23.29 -8.36
N TYR A 416 -5.01 -24.43 -8.43
CA TYR A 416 -5.25 -25.11 -9.70
C TYR A 416 -6.12 -24.25 -10.64
N ILE A 417 -7.22 -23.68 -10.15
CA ILE A 417 -8.09 -22.78 -10.94
C ILE A 417 -7.32 -21.53 -11.38
N GLU A 418 -6.53 -20.93 -10.48
CA GLU A 418 -5.65 -19.80 -10.82
C GLU A 418 -4.71 -20.15 -11.97
N ASN A 419 -4.04 -21.30 -11.92
CA ASN A 419 -3.16 -21.73 -12.99
C ASN A 419 -3.87 -21.90 -14.32
N GLN A 420 -5.11 -22.37 -14.33
CA GLN A 420 -5.91 -22.50 -15.56
C GLN A 420 -6.27 -21.11 -16.14
N ILE A 421 -6.54 -20.12 -15.30
CA ILE A 421 -6.75 -18.73 -15.75
C ILE A 421 -5.45 -18.17 -16.33
N ARG A 422 -4.31 -18.40 -15.66
CA ARG A 422 -2.98 -17.94 -16.09
C ARG A 422 -2.54 -18.59 -17.41
N GLU A 423 -2.88 -19.86 -17.66
CA GLU A 423 -2.60 -20.52 -18.94
C GLU A 423 -3.24 -19.81 -20.12
N VAL A 424 -4.44 -19.22 -19.93
CA VAL A 424 -5.20 -18.56 -20.99
C VAL A 424 -4.85 -17.07 -21.10
N TYR A 425 -4.71 -16.37 -19.98
CA TYR A 425 -4.59 -14.91 -19.95
C TYR A 425 -3.20 -14.39 -19.57
N GLY A 426 -2.29 -15.25 -19.15
CA GLY A 426 -0.96 -14.87 -18.67
C GLY A 426 -1.01 -14.35 -17.25
N LEU A 427 -1.51 -13.13 -17.04
CA LEU A 427 -1.50 -12.42 -15.75
C LEU A 427 -0.09 -12.39 -15.14
N GLU A 428 0.93 -12.27 -16.01
CA GLU A 428 2.33 -12.22 -15.60
C GLU A 428 2.60 -10.90 -14.86
N GLY A 429 3.39 -10.98 -13.80
CA GLY A 429 3.67 -9.84 -12.93
C GLY A 429 2.53 -9.45 -11.99
N THR A 430 1.39 -10.16 -12.01
CA THR A 430 0.17 -9.77 -11.34
C THR A 430 -0.27 -10.81 -10.33
N PRO A 431 -0.44 -10.45 -9.03
CA PRO A 431 -1.10 -11.31 -8.06
C PRO A 431 -2.58 -11.44 -8.37
N VAL A 432 -3.15 -12.60 -8.06
CA VAL A 432 -4.57 -12.88 -8.23
C VAL A 432 -5.21 -13.11 -6.87
N ARG A 433 -6.38 -12.52 -6.64
CA ARG A 433 -7.16 -12.71 -5.42
C ARG A 433 -8.42 -13.51 -5.71
N PHE A 434 -8.78 -14.41 -4.78
CA PHE A 434 -10.02 -15.14 -4.80
C PHE A 434 -10.87 -14.77 -3.59
N VAL A 435 -12.15 -14.52 -3.84
CA VAL A 435 -13.16 -14.31 -2.81
C VAL A 435 -14.19 -15.44 -2.95
N ILE A 436 -14.32 -16.24 -1.91
CA ILE A 436 -15.26 -17.37 -1.91
C ILE A 436 -16.57 -16.92 -1.26
N ARG A 437 -17.68 -17.11 -1.97
CA ARG A 437 -19.03 -16.81 -1.50
C ARG A 437 -19.87 -18.06 -1.50
N GLU A 438 -20.45 -18.40 -0.36
CA GLU A 438 -21.45 -19.45 -0.28
C GLU A 438 -22.78 -18.96 -0.86
N ARG A 439 -23.42 -19.86 -1.62
CA ARG A 439 -24.77 -19.65 -2.12
C ARG A 439 -25.62 -20.82 -1.72
N ASP A 440 -26.71 -20.58 -0.97
CA ASP A 440 -27.70 -21.57 -0.65
C ASP A 440 -28.41 -22.03 -1.93
N GLU A 441 -28.51 -23.35 -2.12
CA GLU A 441 -29.26 -23.93 -3.25
C GLU A 441 -30.77 -23.57 -3.21
N LYS A 442 -31.26 -23.03 -2.09
CA LYS A 442 -32.67 -22.70 -1.86
C LYS A 442 -33.13 -21.33 -2.41
N SER A 443 -32.25 -20.49 -2.91
CA SER A 443 -32.64 -19.17 -3.47
C SER A 443 -32.94 -19.25 -4.99
N ARG A 444 -33.66 -20.28 -5.43
CA ARG A 444 -34.33 -20.31 -6.73
C ARG A 444 -35.83 -20.14 -6.49
N HIS A 445 -36.24 -18.87 -6.33
CA HIS A 445 -37.64 -18.47 -6.64
C HIS A 445 -37.64 -17.00 -6.96
#